data_cfd0ed92c62950c8c966dfdc00d81afe
#
_entry.id   cfd0ed92c62950c8c966dfdc00d81afe
#
_cell.length_a   1.000
_cell.length_b   1.000
_cell.length_c   1.000
_cell.angle_alpha   90.00
_cell.angle_beta   90.00
_cell.angle_gamma   90.00
#
_symmetry.space_group_name_H-M   'P 1'
#
loop_
_entity.id
_entity.type
_entity.pdbx_description
1 polymer ?
#
loop_
_entity_poly.entity_id
_entity_poly.type
_entity_poly.pdbx_seq_one_letter_code
_entity_poly.pdbx_strand_id
1 'polypeptide(L)'
;MKKLLAIIAVIASVFVLVTCSKPRLTKEQQNNITTQIARNYDLKEIEFLYFGHDWVVGFYTVKVKINGDENKIDVIQFTNPKILDDDTLNVGLGPIDNYKDIKRKERITGNIDLSTIKIKYLE
;
A
#
# COMPACT_ATOMS: atom_id res chain seq x y z
N MET A 1 17.24 -6.07 -44.40
CA MET A 1 17.70 -5.35 -43.22
C MET A 1 16.59 -4.66 -42.42
N LYS A 2 15.68 -3.96 -43.05
CA LYS A 2 14.56 -3.30 -42.35
C LYS A 2 13.66 -4.29 -41.60
N LYS A 3 13.41 -5.47 -42.15
CA LYS A 3 12.58 -6.52 -41.49
C LYS A 3 13.28 -7.06 -40.25
N LEU A 4 14.61 -7.19 -40.24
CA LEU A 4 15.35 -7.68 -39.11
C LEU A 4 15.33 -6.67 -37.94
N LEU A 5 15.43 -5.37 -38.23
CA LEU A 5 15.36 -4.32 -37.22
C LEU A 5 13.96 -4.24 -36.61
N ALA A 6 12.91 -4.44 -37.40
CA ALA A 6 11.54 -4.48 -36.87
C ALA A 6 11.32 -5.65 -35.91
N ILE A 7 11.84 -6.83 -36.22
CA ILE A 7 11.76 -8.02 -35.36
C ILE A 7 12.50 -7.78 -34.04
N ILE A 8 13.68 -7.19 -34.07
CA ILE A 8 14.46 -6.87 -32.87
C ILE A 8 13.70 -5.88 -32.00
N ALA A 9 13.08 -4.87 -32.59
CA ALA A 9 12.29 -3.87 -31.85
C ALA A 9 11.09 -4.51 -31.14
N VAL A 10 10.41 -5.45 -31.82
CA VAL A 10 9.26 -6.17 -31.24
C VAL A 10 9.71 -7.06 -30.07
N ILE A 11 10.81 -7.76 -30.20
CA ILE A 11 11.38 -8.61 -29.14
C ILE A 11 11.77 -7.74 -27.94
N ALA A 12 12.41 -6.61 -28.17
CA ALA A 12 12.79 -5.68 -27.11
C ALA A 12 11.57 -5.12 -26.38
N SER A 13 10.50 -4.80 -27.10
CA SER A 13 9.24 -4.33 -26.50
C SER A 13 8.60 -5.38 -25.61
N VAL A 14 8.55 -6.64 -26.06
CA VAL A 14 8.02 -7.75 -25.26
C VAL A 14 8.87 -7.97 -24.00
N PHE A 15 10.17 -7.91 -24.13
CA PHE A 15 11.08 -8.07 -23.01
C PHE A 15 10.90 -6.97 -21.95
N VAL A 16 10.70 -5.72 -22.37
CA VAL A 16 10.43 -4.58 -21.47
C VAL A 16 9.10 -4.80 -20.73
N LEU A 17 8.06 -5.28 -21.41
CA LEU A 17 6.77 -5.60 -20.77
C LEU A 17 6.92 -6.66 -19.69
N VAL A 18 7.73 -7.69 -19.91
CA VAL A 18 8.00 -8.74 -18.93
C VAL A 18 8.75 -8.20 -17.72
N THR A 19 9.72 -7.32 -17.91
CA THR A 19 10.49 -6.72 -16.82
C THR A 19 9.68 -5.71 -16.01
N CYS A 20 8.60 -5.14 -16.58
CA CYS A 20 7.71 -4.21 -15.89
C CYS A 20 6.60 -4.89 -15.10
N SER A 21 6.57 -6.23 -15.03
CA SER A 21 5.52 -7.01 -14.38
C SER A 21 5.69 -7.12 -12.86
N LYS A 22 6.47 -6.24 -12.22
CA LYS A 22 6.59 -6.20 -10.77
C LYS A 22 5.26 -5.82 -10.12
N PRO A 23 4.90 -6.45 -8.98
CA PRO A 23 3.69 -6.07 -8.26
C PRO A 23 3.72 -4.59 -7.90
N ARG A 24 2.60 -3.92 -8.11
CA ARG A 24 2.43 -2.50 -7.80
C ARG A 24 1.23 -2.31 -6.90
N LEU A 25 1.39 -1.40 -5.95
CA LEU A 25 0.30 -0.97 -5.11
C LEU A 25 -0.39 0.21 -5.79
N THR A 26 -1.63 0.02 -6.25
CA THR A 26 -2.39 1.07 -6.93
C THR A 26 -2.79 2.18 -5.95
N LYS A 27 -3.12 3.36 -6.47
CA LYS A 27 -3.65 4.46 -5.64
C LYS A 27 -4.92 4.05 -4.92
N GLU A 28 -5.81 3.32 -5.60
CA GLU A 28 -7.04 2.82 -5.00
C GLU A 28 -6.77 1.89 -3.82
N GLN A 29 -5.83 0.97 -3.99
CA GLN A 29 -5.42 0.06 -2.91
C GLN A 29 -4.79 0.83 -1.74
N GLN A 30 -3.97 1.83 -2.02
CA GLN A 30 -3.40 2.70 -0.98
C GLN A 30 -4.49 3.49 -0.25
N ASN A 31 -5.49 3.97 -0.97
CA ASN A 31 -6.65 4.63 -0.38
C ASN A 31 -7.46 3.68 0.51
N ASN A 32 -7.61 2.42 0.11
CA ASN A 32 -8.31 1.41 0.91
C ASN A 32 -7.56 1.12 2.21
N ILE A 33 -6.24 0.99 2.15
CA ILE A 33 -5.41 0.82 3.35
C ILE A 33 -5.54 2.04 4.27
N THR A 34 -5.48 3.24 3.72
CA THR A 34 -5.64 4.50 4.47
C THR A 34 -6.99 4.56 5.18
N THR A 35 -8.05 4.18 4.48
CA THR A 35 -9.40 4.13 5.05
C THR A 35 -9.47 3.16 6.22
N GLN A 36 -8.91 1.97 6.07
CA GLN A 36 -8.89 0.96 7.13
C GLN A 36 -8.16 1.46 8.38
N ILE A 37 -7.03 2.11 8.21
CA ILE A 37 -6.26 2.68 9.31
C ILE A 37 -7.02 3.84 9.95
N ALA A 38 -7.58 4.74 9.15
CA ALA A 38 -8.30 5.91 9.64
C ALA A 38 -9.55 5.55 10.45
N ARG A 39 -10.14 4.39 10.21
CA ARG A 39 -11.29 3.93 11.02
C ARG A 39 -10.92 3.65 12.47
N ASN A 40 -9.70 3.23 12.72
CA ASN A 40 -9.23 2.83 14.05
C ASN A 40 -8.37 3.90 14.73
N TYR A 41 -7.77 4.79 13.95
CA TYR A 41 -6.78 5.77 14.43
C TYR A 41 -7.09 7.16 13.91
N ASP A 42 -6.72 8.18 14.69
CA ASP A 42 -6.81 9.58 14.26
C ASP A 42 -5.68 9.86 13.28
N LEU A 43 -5.93 9.54 12.02
CA LEU A 43 -4.95 9.62 10.95
C LEU A 43 -5.00 10.99 10.29
N LYS A 44 -3.91 11.73 10.35
CA LYS A 44 -3.76 13.04 9.69
C LYS A 44 -2.86 12.98 8.47
N GLU A 45 -1.86 12.10 8.50
CA GLU A 45 -0.92 11.91 7.41
C GLU A 45 -0.51 10.44 7.34
N ILE A 46 -0.37 9.92 6.12
CA ILE A 46 0.20 8.61 5.87
C ILE A 46 1.17 8.69 4.69
N GLU A 47 2.32 8.08 4.86
CA GLU A 47 3.31 7.94 3.79
C GLU A 47 3.55 6.46 3.51
N PHE A 48 3.34 6.06 2.26
CA PHE A 48 3.64 4.69 1.82
C PHE A 48 5.11 4.62 1.43
N LEU A 49 5.88 3.82 2.14
CA LEU A 49 7.34 3.76 2.01
C LEU A 49 7.81 2.62 1.13
N TYR A 50 7.08 1.50 1.12
CA TYR A 50 7.52 0.29 0.43
C TYR A 50 6.34 -0.64 0.16
N PHE A 51 6.39 -1.33 -0.98
CA PHE A 51 5.52 -2.46 -1.29
C PHE A 51 6.33 -3.54 -1.99
N GLY A 52 6.22 -4.77 -1.53
CA GLY A 52 6.92 -5.88 -2.14
C GLY A 52 6.22 -7.20 -1.92
N HIS A 53 6.66 -8.20 -2.67
CA HIS A 53 6.18 -9.57 -2.57
C HIS A 53 7.37 -10.52 -2.46
N ASP A 54 7.39 -11.34 -1.43
CA ASP A 54 8.37 -12.40 -1.27
C ASP A 54 7.83 -13.68 -1.93
N TRP A 55 8.42 -14.07 -3.03
CA TRP A 55 7.99 -15.23 -3.80
C TRP A 55 8.25 -16.56 -3.09
N VAL A 56 9.17 -16.61 -2.14
CA VAL A 56 9.53 -17.83 -1.41
C VAL A 56 8.51 -18.14 -0.33
N VAL A 57 8.16 -17.15 0.49
CA VAL A 57 7.22 -17.32 1.61
C VAL A 57 5.80 -16.86 1.25
N GLY A 58 5.59 -16.20 0.12
CA GLY A 58 4.28 -15.81 -0.38
C GLY A 58 3.64 -14.60 0.29
N PHE A 59 4.38 -13.83 1.09
CA PHE A 59 3.85 -12.64 1.74
C PHE A 59 4.02 -11.41 0.89
N TYR A 60 2.97 -10.58 0.88
CA TYR A 60 3.05 -9.18 0.44
C TYR A 60 3.34 -8.32 1.66
N THR A 61 4.14 -7.27 1.48
CA THR A 61 4.57 -6.37 2.55
C THR A 61 4.34 -4.93 2.13
N VAL A 62 3.63 -4.18 2.96
CA VAL A 62 3.44 -2.73 2.81
C VAL A 62 4.03 -2.05 4.03
N LYS A 63 4.91 -1.07 3.81
CA LYS A 63 5.49 -0.27 4.89
C LYS A 63 4.94 1.14 4.84
N VAL A 64 4.45 1.62 5.96
CA VAL A 64 3.81 2.94 6.07
C VAL A 64 4.35 3.71 7.26
N LYS A 65 4.36 5.04 7.12
CA LYS A 65 4.69 5.98 8.19
C LYS A 65 3.45 6.79 8.52
N ILE A 66 3.10 6.85 9.79
CA ILE A 66 1.85 7.44 10.27
C ILE A 66 2.12 8.80 10.90
N ASN A 67 1.34 9.80 10.50
CA ASN A 67 1.37 11.17 11.04
C ASN A 67 2.75 11.82 11.05
N GLY A 68 3.62 11.46 10.11
CA GLY A 68 4.96 11.99 10.01
C GLY A 68 5.87 11.64 11.18
N ASP A 69 5.51 10.67 12.00
CA ASP A 69 6.22 10.30 13.22
C ASP A 69 7.16 9.13 12.96
N GLU A 70 8.46 9.34 13.18
CA GLU A 70 9.48 8.29 12.99
C GLU A 70 9.28 7.08 13.91
N ASN A 71 8.55 7.23 15.00
CA ASN A 71 8.20 6.14 15.90
C ASN A 71 6.94 5.37 15.46
N LYS A 72 6.27 5.83 14.42
CA LYS A 72 5.03 5.24 13.90
C LYS A 72 5.23 4.72 12.47
N ILE A 73 6.26 3.93 12.28
CA ILE A 73 6.49 3.21 11.03
C ILE A 73 6.04 1.76 11.26
N ASP A 74 5.10 1.30 10.45
CA ASP A 74 4.53 -0.03 10.58
C ASP A 74 4.68 -0.83 9.28
N VAL A 75 4.69 -2.15 9.44
CA VAL A 75 4.78 -3.11 8.35
C VAL A 75 3.51 -3.95 8.37
N ILE A 76 2.78 -3.91 7.26
CA ILE A 76 1.55 -4.68 7.08
C ILE A 76 1.88 -5.85 6.15
N GLN A 77 1.64 -7.08 6.61
CA GLN A 77 1.88 -8.29 5.82
C GLN A 77 0.57 -9.04 5.58
N PHE A 78 0.42 -9.58 4.38
CA PHE A 78 -0.75 -10.35 4.00
C PHE A 78 -0.39 -11.31 2.87
N THR A 79 -1.18 -12.38 2.73
CA THR A 79 -0.95 -13.41 1.71
C THR A 79 -1.85 -13.25 0.49
N ASN A 80 -3.02 -12.63 0.65
CA ASN A 80 -3.99 -12.45 -0.43
C ASN A 80 -4.11 -10.97 -0.80
N PRO A 81 -3.64 -10.54 -1.99
CA PRO A 81 -3.71 -9.13 -2.37
C PRO A 81 -5.14 -8.62 -2.59
N LYS A 82 -6.13 -9.49 -2.71
CA LYS A 82 -7.54 -9.10 -2.84
C LYS A 82 -8.07 -8.35 -1.62
N ILE A 83 -7.45 -8.51 -0.46
CA ILE A 83 -7.83 -7.75 0.73
C ILE A 83 -7.64 -6.23 0.54
N LEU A 84 -6.79 -5.83 -0.40
CA LEU A 84 -6.54 -4.43 -0.71
C LEU A 84 -7.60 -3.81 -1.61
N ASP A 85 -8.44 -4.63 -2.25
CA ASP A 85 -9.51 -4.15 -3.12
C ASP A 85 -10.77 -3.77 -2.33
N ASP A 86 -10.76 -4.03 -1.02
CA ASP A 86 -11.89 -3.80 -0.13
C ASP A 86 -11.44 -2.94 1.06
N ASP A 87 -12.25 -1.94 1.41
CA ASP A 87 -11.98 -1.06 2.55
C ASP A 87 -12.67 -1.51 3.85
N THR A 88 -13.25 -2.71 3.85
CA THR A 88 -13.98 -3.24 5.02
C THR A 88 -13.11 -3.98 6.02
N LEU A 89 -11.90 -4.40 5.63
CA LEU A 89 -11.01 -5.12 6.52
C LEU A 89 -10.46 -4.22 7.62
N ASN A 90 -10.24 -4.82 8.78
CA ASN A 90 -9.72 -4.12 9.94
C ASN A 90 -8.19 -4.28 9.99
N VAL A 91 -7.48 -3.18 9.87
CA VAL A 91 -6.01 -3.16 9.95
C VAL A 91 -5.60 -2.60 11.31
N GLY A 92 -4.89 -3.43 12.09
CA GLY A 92 -4.29 -3.00 13.35
C GLY A 92 -2.84 -2.59 13.17
N LEU A 93 -2.41 -1.58 13.89
CA LEU A 93 -1.03 -1.12 13.92
C LEU A 93 -0.35 -1.58 15.21
N GLY A 94 0.90 -1.94 15.15
CA GLY A 94 1.66 -2.41 16.28
C GLY A 94 3.11 -1.91 16.29
N PRO A 95 3.76 -1.85 17.45
CA PRO A 95 3.24 -2.21 18.76
C PRO A 95 2.15 -1.25 19.26
N ILE A 96 1.21 -1.78 20.00
CA ILE A 96 0.03 -1.03 20.47
C ILE A 96 0.42 0.25 21.21
N ASP A 97 1.47 0.21 22.02
CA ASP A 97 1.91 1.34 22.82
C ASP A 97 2.35 2.55 21.98
N ASN A 98 2.86 2.31 20.77
CA ASN A 98 3.30 3.39 19.89
C ASN A 98 2.14 4.18 19.28
N TYR A 99 0.91 3.64 19.34
CA TYR A 99 -0.27 4.22 18.70
C TYR A 99 -1.38 4.60 19.68
N LYS A 100 -1.14 4.47 21.00
CA LYS A 100 -2.14 4.81 22.03
C LYS A 100 -2.64 6.23 21.93
N ASP A 101 -1.76 7.18 21.61
CA ASP A 101 -2.06 8.61 21.53
C ASP A 101 -3.03 8.96 20.40
N ILE A 102 -3.09 8.12 19.36
CA ILE A 102 -3.94 8.36 18.19
C ILE A 102 -5.03 7.31 18.01
N LYS A 103 -5.08 6.27 18.85
CA LYS A 103 -6.11 5.24 18.72
C LYS A 103 -7.47 5.79 19.12
N ARG A 104 -8.48 5.58 18.23
CA ARG A 104 -9.86 5.97 18.52
C ARG A 104 -10.45 5.10 19.61
N LYS A 105 -11.30 5.68 20.45
CA LYS A 105 -12.05 4.92 21.46
C LYS A 105 -13.04 3.97 20.81
N GLU A 106 -13.67 4.42 19.73
CA GLU A 106 -14.61 3.64 18.94
C GLU A 106 -14.22 3.67 17.48
N ARG A 107 -14.29 2.50 16.83
CA ARG A 107 -14.01 2.39 15.40
C ARG A 107 -15.09 3.10 14.60
N ILE A 108 -14.69 3.87 13.60
CA ILE A 108 -15.61 4.49 12.66
C ILE A 108 -16.10 3.40 11.70
N THR A 109 -17.42 3.22 11.58
CA THR A 109 -18.01 2.20 10.72
C THR A 109 -18.48 2.73 9.37
N GLY A 110 -18.57 4.05 9.22
CA GLY A 110 -19.00 4.70 7.98
C GLY A 110 -17.84 5.04 7.04
N ASN A 111 -18.16 5.84 6.04
CA ASN A 111 -17.17 6.31 5.08
C ASN A 111 -16.17 7.26 5.75
N ILE A 112 -14.94 7.20 5.28
CA ILE A 112 -13.86 8.10 5.69
C ILE A 112 -13.64 9.14 4.59
N ASP A 113 -13.59 10.40 4.97
CA ASP A 113 -13.26 11.49 4.05
C ASP A 113 -11.73 11.57 3.91
N LEU A 114 -11.21 11.01 2.83
CA LEU A 114 -9.77 10.97 2.56
C LEU A 114 -9.19 12.36 2.28
N SER A 115 -10.02 13.34 1.92
CA SER A 115 -9.55 14.71 1.67
C SER A 115 -8.99 15.38 2.92
N THR A 116 -9.32 14.90 4.11
CA THR A 116 -8.81 15.40 5.39
C THR A 116 -7.46 14.79 5.76
N ILE A 117 -7.00 13.80 5.01
CA ILE A 117 -5.77 13.05 5.28
C ILE A 117 -4.74 13.36 4.20
N LYS A 118 -3.54 13.76 4.60
CA LYS A 118 -2.44 13.93 3.66
C LYS A 118 -1.86 12.56 3.32
N ILE A 119 -1.96 12.15 2.07
CA ILE A 119 -1.47 10.86 1.61
C ILE A 119 -0.27 11.06 0.69
N LYS A 120 0.86 10.51 1.09
CA LYS A 120 2.04 10.43 0.23
C LYS A 120 2.08 9.04 -0.40
N TYR A 121 1.68 8.99 -1.66
CA TYR A 121 1.55 7.73 -2.39
C TYR A 121 2.90 7.16 -2.80
N LEU A 122 2.96 5.84 -2.80
CA LEU A 122 4.05 5.10 -3.41
C LEU A 122 3.76 4.96 -4.91
N GLU A 123 4.70 5.35 -5.75
CA GLU A 123 4.59 5.25 -7.21
C GLU A 123 5.16 3.94 -7.77
#